data_93f689a8753122476b9d52422467b120
#
_entry.id   93f689a8753122476b9d52422467b120
#
_cell.length_a   1.000
_cell.length_b   1.000
_cell.length_c   1.000
_cell.angle_alpha   90.00
_cell.angle_beta   90.00
_cell.angle_gamma   90.00
#
_symmetry.space_group_name_H-M   'P 1'
#
loop_
_entity.id
_entity.type
_entity.pdbx_description
1 polymer ?
#
loop_
_entity_poly.entity_id
_entity_poly.type
_entity_poly.pdbx_seq_one_letter_code
_entity_poly.pdbx_strand_id
1 'polypeptide(L)'
;MQSKAFSMEDLFAFLNAGVSAFHSTAAAAAILEAEGYRNCPESAAWHLVPGGKYYTTRNGSAILAWRMPKGPLTGWHAAASHSDSPTWRIKTLDGADHGFARAEVEGYGGMLMSTWFDRPLSVAGRLLVRTADGRSEEHTSE
;
A
#
# COMPACT_ATOMS: atom_id res chain seq x y z
N MET A 1 6.28 27.93 -6.28
CA MET A 1 5.27 26.94 -6.72
C MET A 1 4.26 26.82 -5.60
N GLN A 2 3.03 27.24 -5.83
CA GLN A 2 1.92 26.91 -4.92
C GLN A 2 1.69 25.40 -5.02
N SER A 3 1.70 24.68 -3.90
CA SER A 3 1.29 23.27 -3.89
C SER A 3 -0.19 23.25 -4.31
N LYS A 4 -0.52 22.46 -5.31
CA LYS A 4 -1.93 22.17 -5.64
C LYS A 4 -2.62 21.68 -4.37
N ALA A 5 -3.72 22.29 -3.98
CA ALA A 5 -4.51 21.78 -2.87
C ALA A 5 -5.05 20.40 -3.27
N PHE A 6 -4.93 19.44 -2.35
CA PHE A 6 -5.48 18.11 -2.53
C PHE A 6 -7.01 18.20 -2.61
N SER A 7 -7.58 17.68 -3.67
CA SER A 7 -9.04 17.76 -3.92
C SER A 7 -9.76 16.51 -3.40
N MET A 8 -11.10 16.55 -3.39
CA MET A 8 -11.90 15.37 -3.05
C MET A 8 -11.75 14.27 -4.11
N GLU A 9 -11.58 14.65 -5.37
CA GLU A 9 -11.33 13.73 -6.48
C GLU A 9 -9.98 13.00 -6.29
N ASP A 10 -8.94 13.73 -5.88
CA ASP A 10 -7.63 13.14 -5.58
C ASP A 10 -7.74 12.14 -4.41
N LEU A 11 -8.56 12.45 -3.38
CA LEU A 11 -8.82 11.54 -2.27
C LEU A 11 -9.54 10.27 -2.74
N PHE A 12 -10.60 10.40 -3.52
CA PHE A 12 -11.33 9.24 -4.04
C PHE A 12 -10.47 8.39 -4.98
N ALA A 13 -9.65 9.02 -5.82
CA ALA A 13 -8.70 8.31 -6.66
C ALA A 13 -7.70 7.48 -5.81
N PHE A 14 -7.16 8.07 -4.73
CA PHE A 14 -6.26 7.37 -3.82
C PHE A 14 -6.96 6.21 -3.10
N LEU A 15 -8.17 6.43 -2.57
CA LEU A 15 -8.94 5.38 -1.88
C LEU A 15 -9.30 4.22 -2.82
N ASN A 16 -9.68 4.52 -4.05
CA ASN A 16 -9.99 3.50 -5.05
C ASN A 16 -8.75 2.72 -5.50
N ALA A 17 -7.59 3.36 -5.56
CA ALA A 17 -6.32 2.71 -5.86
C ALA A 17 -5.77 1.91 -4.67
N GLY A 18 -6.17 2.23 -3.43
CA GLY A 18 -5.62 1.70 -2.19
C GLY A 18 -6.33 0.47 -1.64
N VAL A 19 -6.73 -0.48 -2.49
CA VAL A 19 -7.56 -1.65 -2.12
C VAL A 19 -6.86 -2.67 -1.21
N SER A 20 -5.56 -2.60 -1.03
CA SER A 20 -4.80 -3.34 -0.02
C SER A 20 -3.62 -2.51 0.47
N ALA A 21 -2.94 -2.92 1.54
CA ALA A 21 -1.75 -2.23 2.05
C ALA A 21 -0.65 -2.09 0.98
N PHE A 22 -0.52 -3.07 0.09
CA PHE A 22 0.44 -3.03 -1.03
C PHE A 22 0.06 -1.97 -2.06
N HIS A 23 -1.21 -1.94 -2.44
CA HIS A 23 -1.74 -0.95 -3.38
C HIS A 23 -1.69 0.46 -2.79
N SER A 24 -2.06 0.64 -1.52
CA SER A 24 -1.97 1.93 -0.82
C SER A 24 -0.53 2.45 -0.77
N THR A 25 0.44 1.57 -0.50
CA THR A 25 1.87 1.92 -0.49
C THR A 25 2.34 2.33 -1.88
N ALA A 26 1.95 1.59 -2.93
CA ALA A 26 2.30 1.91 -4.31
C ALA A 26 1.67 3.25 -4.77
N ALA A 27 0.40 3.47 -4.46
CA ALA A 27 -0.29 4.72 -4.77
C ALA A 27 0.34 5.92 -4.05
N ALA A 28 0.69 5.76 -2.76
CA ALA A 28 1.39 6.80 -2.00
C ALA A 28 2.78 7.09 -2.58
N ALA A 29 3.54 6.06 -2.97
CA ALA A 29 4.84 6.23 -3.59
C ALA A 29 4.74 7.00 -4.90
N ALA A 30 3.77 6.68 -5.76
CA ALA A 30 3.54 7.39 -7.03
C ALA A 30 3.22 8.88 -6.82
N ILE A 31 2.39 9.22 -5.83
CA ILE A 31 2.10 10.61 -5.47
C ILE A 31 3.37 11.33 -4.99
N LEU A 32 4.16 10.68 -4.14
CA LEU A 32 5.40 11.24 -3.64
C LEU A 32 6.42 11.47 -4.77
N GLU A 33 6.55 10.53 -5.70
CA GLU A 33 7.43 10.68 -6.87
C GLU A 33 7.00 11.84 -7.76
N ALA A 34 5.70 11.98 -8.03
CA ALA A 34 5.15 13.11 -8.77
C ALA A 34 5.46 14.47 -8.10
N GLU A 35 5.55 14.49 -6.77
CA GLU A 35 5.94 15.66 -5.97
C GLU A 35 7.47 15.80 -5.80
N GLY A 36 8.27 14.99 -6.50
CA GLY A 36 9.73 15.07 -6.52
C GLY A 36 10.43 14.44 -5.32
N TYR A 37 9.78 13.52 -4.63
CA TYR A 37 10.45 12.65 -3.67
C TYR A 37 11.27 11.59 -4.39
N ARG A 38 12.40 11.21 -3.82
CA ARG A 38 13.29 10.18 -4.34
C ARG A 38 13.22 8.93 -3.47
N ASN A 39 13.11 7.77 -4.11
CA ASN A 39 13.17 6.50 -3.42
C ASN A 39 14.57 6.28 -2.83
N CYS A 40 14.61 5.85 -1.57
CA CYS A 40 15.79 5.42 -0.83
C CYS A 40 15.61 3.96 -0.43
N PRO A 41 15.96 2.98 -1.28
CA PRO A 41 15.82 1.57 -0.95
C PRO A 41 16.61 1.21 0.32
N GLU A 42 16.05 0.35 1.18
CA GLU A 42 16.73 -0.08 2.41
C GLU A 42 18.02 -0.87 2.15
N SER A 43 18.14 -1.46 0.95
CA SER A 43 19.32 -2.23 0.53
C SER A 43 20.50 -1.36 0.04
N ALA A 44 20.33 -0.04 -0.06
CA ALA A 44 21.33 0.87 -0.60
C ALA A 44 21.77 1.93 0.44
N ALA A 45 22.98 2.46 0.27
CA ALA A 45 23.41 3.62 1.04
C ALA A 45 22.63 4.88 0.62
N TRP A 46 22.16 5.66 1.58
CA TRP A 46 21.37 6.85 1.32
C TRP A 46 22.25 8.10 1.28
N HIS A 47 22.16 8.82 0.18
CA HIS A 47 22.83 10.11 0.00
C HIS A 47 21.80 11.24 0.15
N LEU A 48 21.64 11.71 1.37
CA LEU A 48 20.67 12.75 1.72
C LEU A 48 21.33 14.14 1.60
N VAL A 49 20.64 15.07 0.96
CA VAL A 49 21.10 16.46 0.82
C VAL A 49 20.15 17.43 1.51
N PRO A 50 20.63 18.57 1.98
CA PRO A 50 19.77 19.61 2.55
C PRO A 50 18.65 20.02 1.60
N GLY A 51 17.43 20.12 2.11
CA GLY A 51 16.22 20.44 1.33
C GLY A 51 15.69 19.28 0.48
N GLY A 52 16.33 18.12 0.49
CA GLY A 52 15.89 16.93 -0.25
C GLY A 52 14.60 16.33 0.29
N LYS A 53 13.87 15.67 -0.60
CA LYS A 53 12.63 14.93 -0.31
C LYS A 53 12.89 13.46 -0.61
N TYR A 54 12.52 12.58 0.31
CA TYR A 54 12.84 11.16 0.23
C TYR A 54 11.70 10.30 0.72
N TYR A 55 11.64 9.09 0.24
CA TYR A 55 10.81 8.05 0.82
C TYR A 55 11.51 6.69 0.73
N THR A 56 11.09 5.77 1.54
CA THR A 56 11.47 4.35 1.48
C THR A 56 10.25 3.49 1.74
N THR A 57 10.26 2.28 1.20
CA THR A 57 9.21 1.29 1.46
C THR A 57 9.81 0.06 2.11
N ARG A 58 9.03 -0.60 2.97
CA ARG A 58 9.39 -1.89 3.55
C ARG A 58 8.35 -2.93 3.17
N ASN A 59 8.83 -4.03 2.61
CA ASN A 59 8.00 -5.16 2.19
C ASN A 59 6.82 -4.79 1.25
N GLY A 60 6.89 -3.64 0.56
CA GLY A 60 5.81 -3.13 -0.30
C GLY A 60 4.51 -2.77 0.42
N SER A 61 4.45 -2.86 1.76
CA SER A 61 3.23 -2.61 2.55
C SER A 61 3.37 -1.52 3.62
N ALA A 62 4.55 -0.97 3.77
CA ALA A 62 4.81 0.19 4.63
C ALA A 62 5.63 1.22 3.88
N ILE A 63 5.39 2.49 4.15
CA ILE A 63 6.10 3.61 3.55
C ILE A 63 6.47 4.63 4.61
N LEU A 64 7.67 5.18 4.50
CA LEU A 64 8.14 6.30 5.28
C LEU A 64 8.60 7.39 4.29
N ALA A 65 8.07 8.59 4.42
CA ALA A 65 8.51 9.73 3.63
C ALA A 65 8.98 10.87 4.53
N TRP A 66 10.03 11.59 4.10
CA TRP A 66 10.58 12.69 4.88
C TRP A 66 11.17 13.78 4.00
N ARG A 67 11.36 14.94 4.61
CA ARG A 67 12.02 16.10 4.00
C ARG A 67 13.18 16.53 4.88
N MET A 68 14.33 16.73 4.27
CA MET A 68 15.49 17.28 4.95
C MET A 68 15.35 18.81 5.06
N PRO A 69 15.72 19.41 6.20
CA PRO A 69 15.77 20.86 6.29
C PRO A 69 16.88 21.41 5.39
N LYS A 70 16.77 22.68 4.99
CA LYS A 70 17.84 23.39 4.29
C LYS A 70 18.97 23.81 5.23
N GLY A 71 18.64 24.00 6.51
CA GLY A 71 19.57 24.36 7.58
C GLY A 71 19.85 23.18 8.52
N PRO A 72 20.42 23.43 9.72
CA PRO A 72 20.68 22.39 10.70
C PRO A 72 19.42 21.63 11.10
N LEU A 73 19.55 20.32 11.25
CA LEU A 73 18.49 19.46 11.76
C LEU A 73 18.39 19.64 13.28
N THR A 74 17.31 20.25 13.76
CA THR A 74 17.07 20.50 15.19
C THR A 74 15.99 19.59 15.79
N GLY A 75 15.27 18.83 14.95
CA GLY A 75 14.21 17.93 15.38
C GLY A 75 13.37 17.43 14.20
N TRP A 76 12.41 16.57 14.51
CA TRP A 76 11.47 15.98 13.56
C TRP A 76 10.03 16.26 14.00
N HIS A 77 9.18 16.57 13.05
CA HIS A 77 7.74 16.48 13.18
C HIS A 77 7.29 15.22 12.44
N ALA A 78 6.62 14.33 13.13
CA ALA A 78 6.17 13.07 12.55
C ALA A 78 4.64 12.99 12.60
N ALA A 79 4.06 12.44 11.52
CA ALA A 79 2.68 11.99 11.47
C ALA A 79 2.70 10.52 11.04
N ALA A 80 1.85 9.72 11.63
CA ALA A 80 1.76 8.30 11.33
C ALA A 80 0.30 7.88 11.19
N SER A 81 0.05 6.97 10.27
CA SER A 81 -1.23 6.29 10.10
C SER A 81 -0.96 4.86 9.62
N HIS A 82 -1.95 3.99 9.70
CA HIS A 82 -1.87 2.67 9.08
C HIS A 82 -2.22 2.76 7.58
N SER A 83 -1.73 1.80 6.79
CA SER A 83 -1.92 1.71 5.33
C SER A 83 -2.89 0.59 4.91
N ASP A 84 -3.40 -0.18 5.86
CA ASP A 84 -4.37 -1.24 5.67
C ASP A 84 -5.78 -0.80 6.11
N SER A 85 -6.77 -1.62 5.78
CA SER A 85 -8.18 -1.40 6.17
C SER A 85 -8.79 -2.71 6.65
N PRO A 86 -9.86 -2.67 7.46
CA PRO A 86 -10.61 -3.86 7.81
C PRO A 86 -11.12 -4.58 6.56
N THR A 87 -10.99 -5.91 6.55
CA THR A 87 -11.35 -6.74 5.40
C THR A 87 -11.56 -8.19 5.81
N TRP A 88 -12.00 -9.03 4.86
CA TRP A 88 -11.92 -10.48 4.96
C TRP A 88 -10.58 -10.95 4.40
N ARG A 89 -9.83 -11.72 5.19
CA ARG A 89 -8.61 -12.40 4.71
C ARG A 89 -8.95 -13.79 4.24
N ILE A 90 -8.60 -14.12 3.00
CA ILE A 90 -8.70 -15.47 2.47
C ILE A 90 -7.67 -16.36 3.16
N LYS A 91 -8.11 -17.48 3.70
CA LYS A 91 -7.29 -18.51 4.37
C LYS A 91 -7.04 -19.68 3.45
N THR A 92 -8.12 -20.23 2.89
CA THR A 92 -8.08 -21.36 1.97
C THR A 92 -9.08 -21.14 0.84
N LEU A 93 -8.76 -21.73 -0.30
CA LEU A 93 -9.67 -21.83 -1.42
C LEU A 93 -10.01 -23.31 -1.57
N ASP A 94 -11.24 -23.67 -1.21
CA ASP A 94 -11.73 -25.03 -1.40
C ASP A 94 -12.13 -25.27 -2.86
N GLY A 95 -11.97 -26.49 -3.29
CA GLY A 95 -12.39 -26.93 -4.63
C GLY A 95 -13.88 -26.66 -4.87
N ALA A 96 -14.27 -26.62 -6.13
CA ALA A 96 -15.66 -26.43 -6.51
C ALA A 96 -16.52 -27.60 -5.99
N ASP A 97 -17.51 -27.27 -5.18
CA ASP A 97 -18.56 -28.16 -4.75
C ASP A 97 -19.91 -27.65 -5.31
N HIS A 98 -20.67 -28.52 -5.94
CA HIS A 98 -21.95 -28.16 -6.58
C HIS A 98 -21.89 -26.96 -7.57
N GLY A 99 -20.72 -26.74 -8.22
CA GLY A 99 -20.52 -25.67 -9.19
C GLY A 99 -20.14 -24.31 -8.56
N PHE A 100 -19.87 -24.26 -7.26
CA PHE A 100 -19.40 -23.06 -6.55
C PHE A 100 -17.99 -23.28 -6.01
N ALA A 101 -17.08 -22.35 -6.26
CA ALA A 101 -15.83 -22.25 -5.53
C ALA A 101 -16.08 -21.51 -4.20
N ARG A 102 -15.49 -22.01 -3.12
CA ARG A 102 -15.61 -21.41 -1.78
C ARG A 102 -14.26 -20.88 -1.33
N ALA A 103 -14.29 -19.72 -0.70
CA ALA A 103 -13.14 -19.18 0.01
C ALA A 103 -13.46 -19.17 1.51
N GLU A 104 -12.64 -19.84 2.31
CA GLU A 104 -12.67 -19.65 3.75
C GLU A 104 -11.97 -18.34 4.08
N VAL A 105 -12.62 -17.52 4.89
CA VAL A 105 -12.13 -16.19 5.24
C VAL A 105 -12.14 -15.99 6.75
N GLU A 106 -11.25 -15.13 7.22
CA GLU A 106 -11.28 -14.61 8.60
C GLU A 106 -11.43 -13.09 8.58
N GLY A 107 -12.12 -12.54 9.59
CA GLY A 107 -12.20 -11.11 9.79
C GLY A 107 -10.84 -10.52 10.18
N TYR A 108 -10.43 -9.45 9.52
CA TYR A 108 -9.23 -8.68 9.85
C TYR A 108 -9.59 -7.25 10.20
N GLY A 109 -9.21 -6.84 11.43
CA GLY A 109 -9.55 -5.53 11.98
C GLY A 109 -11.01 -5.42 12.43
N GLY A 110 -11.38 -4.26 12.96
CA GLY A 110 -12.75 -3.95 13.36
C GLY A 110 -13.58 -3.47 12.19
N MET A 111 -14.66 -4.17 11.86
CA MET A 111 -15.54 -3.80 10.76
C MET A 111 -17.03 -4.04 11.08
N LEU A 112 -17.88 -3.31 10.39
CA LEU A 112 -19.32 -3.55 10.39
C LEU A 112 -19.63 -4.70 9.45
N MET A 113 -19.70 -5.93 9.97
CA MET A 113 -19.82 -7.15 9.15
C MET A 113 -21.06 -7.14 8.26
N SER A 114 -22.18 -6.61 8.73
CA SER A 114 -23.44 -6.60 7.98
C SER A 114 -23.37 -5.88 6.64
N THR A 115 -22.44 -4.94 6.49
CA THR A 115 -22.25 -4.20 5.23
C THR A 115 -21.55 -5.01 4.14
N TRP A 116 -20.98 -6.17 4.49
CA TRP A 116 -20.22 -7.05 3.60
C TRP A 116 -21.05 -8.20 3.02
N PHE A 117 -22.23 -8.47 3.60
CA PHE A 117 -23.06 -9.60 3.21
C PHE A 117 -23.94 -9.28 2.01
N ASP A 118 -24.33 -10.32 1.28
CA ASP A 118 -25.29 -10.29 0.17
C ASP A 118 -24.95 -9.27 -0.92
N ARG A 119 -23.67 -9.12 -1.22
CA ARG A 119 -23.15 -8.22 -2.26
C ARG A 119 -21.90 -8.77 -2.92
N PRO A 120 -21.64 -8.42 -4.19
CA PRO A 120 -20.36 -8.72 -4.83
C PRO A 120 -19.21 -8.06 -4.07
N LEU A 121 -18.11 -8.80 -3.93
CA LEU A 121 -16.86 -8.32 -3.36
C LEU A 121 -15.74 -8.60 -4.35
N SER A 122 -14.72 -7.73 -4.36
CA SER A 122 -13.48 -7.99 -5.10
C SER A 122 -12.45 -8.66 -4.20
N VAL A 123 -11.43 -9.24 -4.83
CA VAL A 123 -10.28 -9.83 -4.17
C VAL A 123 -9.04 -9.08 -4.61
N ALA A 124 -8.26 -8.58 -3.67
CA ALA A 124 -7.02 -7.88 -3.95
C ALA A 124 -5.92 -8.34 -3.02
N GLY A 125 -4.68 -8.39 -3.50
CA GLY A 125 -3.57 -8.80 -2.67
C GLY A 125 -2.28 -8.99 -3.44
N ARG A 126 -1.32 -9.61 -2.76
CA ARG A 126 -0.02 -9.97 -3.30
C ARG A 126 0.11 -11.48 -3.38
N LEU A 127 0.52 -11.97 -4.52
CA LEU A 127 0.83 -13.37 -4.76
C LEU A 127 2.32 -13.56 -4.91
N LEU A 128 2.84 -14.63 -4.31
CA LEU A 128 4.19 -15.11 -4.55
C LEU A 128 4.08 -16.38 -5.40
N VAL A 129 4.55 -16.32 -6.62
CA VAL A 129 4.48 -17.41 -7.60
C VAL A 129 5.87 -17.99 -7.79
N ARG A 130 5.97 -19.32 -7.77
CA ARG A 130 7.22 -19.98 -8.14
C ARG A 130 7.28 -20.12 -9.66
N THR A 131 8.31 -19.55 -10.24
CA THR A 131 8.58 -19.65 -11.67
C THR A 131 9.22 -20.99 -12.04
N ALA A 132 9.22 -21.34 -13.33
CA ALA A 132 9.76 -22.59 -13.83
C ALA A 132 11.26 -22.78 -13.58
N ASP A 133 12.02 -21.68 -13.43
CA ASP A 133 13.44 -21.67 -13.07
C ASP A 133 13.71 -21.73 -11.56
N GLY A 134 12.66 -21.93 -10.75
CA GLY A 134 12.74 -22.09 -9.30
C GLY A 134 12.84 -20.80 -8.52
N ARG A 135 12.76 -19.64 -9.17
CA ARG A 135 12.67 -18.33 -8.51
C ARG A 135 11.25 -18.07 -8.02
N SER A 136 11.10 -17.08 -7.18
CA SER A 136 9.79 -16.55 -6.80
C SER A 136 9.57 -15.19 -7.45
N GLU A 137 8.40 -15.00 -8.04
CA GLU A 137 7.95 -13.71 -8.53
C GLU A 137 6.80 -13.19 -7.65
N GLU A 138 6.79 -11.88 -7.44
CA GLU A 138 5.78 -11.18 -6.68
C GLU A 138 4.84 -10.43 -7.63
N HIS A 139 3.55 -10.70 -7.49
CA HIS A 139 2.49 -10.03 -8.25
C HIS A 139 1.49 -9.39 -7.30
N THR A 140 1.24 -8.10 -7.46
CA THR A 140 0.20 -7.37 -6.77
C THR A 140 -0.96 -7.15 -7.74
N SER A 141 -2.16 -7.61 -7.38
CA SER A 141 -3.32 -7.64 -8.26
C SER A 141 -4.63 -7.44 -7.48
N GLU A 142 -5.65 -6.98 -8.17
CA GLU A 142 -7.04 -7.03 -7.77
C GLU A 142 -7.93 -7.71 -8.84
#